data_b2e68fde3021102e00a6d59640c83af0
#
_entry.id   b2e68fde3021102e00a6d59640c83af0
#
_cell.length_a   1.000
_cell.length_b   1.000
_cell.length_c   1.000
_cell.angle_alpha   90.00
_cell.angle_beta   90.00
_cell.angle_gamma   90.00
#
_symmetry.space_group_name_H-M   'P 1'
#
loop_
_entity.id
_entity.type
_entity.pdbx_description
1 polymer ?
#
loop_
_entity_poly.entity_id
_entity_poly.type
_entity_poly.pdbx_seq_one_letter_code
_entity_poly.pdbx_strand_id
1 'polypeptide(L)'
;MDFATPADHNEIRASVRELCAQFPNKYWQELEPDRYPEEFVSSLTKNGWLSVMIPEEYGGAGLGLGIASVILEEINASGGNAAACHAQMYTMGTVLRHGSDEQKQRYLPKIASGELRLQAFAVTEPTTGSDTTKLSTFARRVDGGYLIKGQKVWTSRALHSDLMVLLARTTPLEDVERRSDGLSVFLIDMRDAAERMTIRPIKTMMNHSTTEIFLDDVEVPTDALIGEEGRGFRYILDGMNAERVLIAAECIGDGHWFTERARRYASERVVFGRPIGANQGVQFPIARAHVAVEAADLMRWKAAWLFDQGEPCAAEANMAKLLASEASWQAANACLDTHGGWGFAAEYDVERKFRETRLYQTAPVTNNLVLGYVGQHVLEMPRSY
;
A
#
# COMPACT_ATOMS: atom_id res chain seq x y z
N MET A 1 -17.51 21.58 9.88
CA MET A 1 -16.89 20.51 9.10
C MET A 1 -17.76 20.33 7.87
N ASP A 2 -17.24 20.61 6.69
CA ASP A 2 -17.96 20.39 5.45
C ASP A 2 -17.69 18.95 5.01
N PHE A 3 -18.73 18.13 4.91
CA PHE A 3 -18.64 16.75 4.44
C PHE A 3 -18.90 16.61 2.93
N ALA A 4 -19.15 17.73 2.24
CA ALA A 4 -19.24 17.70 0.79
C ALA A 4 -17.87 17.34 0.20
N THR A 5 -17.85 16.40 -0.72
CA THR A 5 -16.62 16.09 -1.46
C THR A 5 -16.22 17.33 -2.25
N PRO A 6 -15.01 17.86 -2.06
CA PRO A 6 -14.54 19.01 -2.83
C PRO A 6 -14.71 18.78 -4.33
N ALA A 7 -15.03 19.82 -5.09
CA ALA A 7 -15.24 19.72 -6.54
C ALA A 7 -14.02 19.10 -7.25
N ASP A 8 -12.83 19.51 -6.85
CA ASP A 8 -11.56 19.01 -7.39
C ASP A 8 -11.41 17.47 -7.22
N HIS A 9 -11.90 16.92 -6.10
CA HIS A 9 -11.88 15.47 -5.87
C HIS A 9 -12.80 14.73 -6.84
N ASN A 10 -13.95 15.30 -7.20
CA ASN A 10 -14.87 14.71 -8.17
C ASN A 10 -14.28 14.70 -9.59
N GLU A 11 -13.57 15.76 -9.97
CA GLU A 11 -12.87 15.83 -11.25
C GLU A 11 -11.75 14.81 -11.34
N ILE A 12 -10.96 14.66 -10.27
CA ILE A 12 -9.91 13.63 -10.17
C ILE A 12 -10.51 12.23 -10.27
N ARG A 13 -11.58 11.93 -9.52
CA ARG A 13 -12.30 10.66 -9.61
C ARG A 13 -12.77 10.36 -11.05
N ALA A 14 -13.36 11.34 -11.71
CA ALA A 14 -13.83 11.18 -13.08
C ALA A 14 -12.67 10.86 -14.04
N SER A 15 -11.56 11.59 -13.95
CA SER A 15 -10.39 11.40 -14.80
C SER A 15 -9.71 10.05 -14.56
N VAL A 16 -9.56 9.62 -13.30
CA VAL A 16 -8.98 8.31 -12.96
C VAL A 16 -9.91 7.19 -13.44
N ARG A 17 -11.23 7.33 -13.27
CA ARG A 17 -12.23 6.36 -13.77
C ARG A 17 -12.18 6.20 -15.28
N GLU A 18 -12.05 7.30 -16.01
CA GLU A 18 -11.91 7.28 -17.47
C GLU A 18 -10.64 6.53 -17.90
N LEU A 19 -9.52 6.77 -17.22
CA LEU A 19 -8.30 6.01 -17.46
C LEU A 19 -8.50 4.52 -17.15
N CYS A 20 -9.08 4.17 -15.99
CA CYS A 20 -9.33 2.79 -15.59
C CYS A 20 -10.26 2.04 -16.56
N ALA A 21 -11.20 2.74 -17.22
CA ALA A 21 -12.09 2.14 -18.22
C ALA A 21 -11.34 1.53 -19.43
N GLN A 22 -10.09 1.95 -19.68
CA GLN A 22 -9.23 1.38 -20.71
C GLN A 22 -8.63 0.03 -20.30
N PHE A 23 -8.70 -0.33 -19.02
CA PHE A 23 -8.16 -1.55 -18.42
C PHE A 23 -9.28 -2.37 -17.76
N PRO A 24 -10.14 -3.03 -18.57
CA PRO A 24 -11.28 -3.80 -18.04
C PRO A 24 -10.83 -5.04 -17.27
N ASN A 25 -11.77 -5.70 -16.59
CA ASN A 25 -11.50 -6.92 -15.78
C ASN A 25 -10.66 -7.96 -16.53
N LYS A 26 -10.89 -8.13 -17.83
CA LYS A 26 -10.11 -9.08 -18.65
C LYS A 26 -8.61 -8.77 -18.67
N TYR A 27 -8.24 -7.48 -18.69
CA TYR A 27 -6.84 -7.07 -18.60
C TYR A 27 -6.21 -7.58 -17.30
N TRP A 28 -6.89 -7.38 -16.16
CA TRP A 28 -6.40 -7.81 -14.86
C TRP A 28 -6.32 -9.34 -14.72
N GLN A 29 -7.32 -10.06 -15.26
CA GLN A 29 -7.32 -11.53 -15.30
C GLN A 29 -6.17 -12.09 -16.14
N GLU A 30 -5.85 -11.47 -17.27
CA GLU A 30 -4.74 -11.88 -18.13
C GLU A 30 -3.36 -11.64 -17.51
N LEU A 31 -3.26 -10.80 -16.48
CA LEU A 31 -2.02 -10.60 -15.71
C LEU A 31 -1.79 -11.66 -14.63
N GLU A 32 -2.82 -12.42 -14.25
CA GLU A 32 -2.65 -13.52 -13.30
C GLU A 32 -1.74 -14.63 -13.88
N PRO A 33 -0.93 -15.32 -13.07
CA PRO A 33 -0.80 -15.12 -11.62
C PRO A 33 0.31 -14.13 -11.20
N ASP A 34 1.16 -13.66 -12.12
CA ASP A 34 2.43 -13.01 -11.75
C ASP A 34 2.92 -11.90 -12.70
N ARG A 35 2.15 -11.52 -13.73
CA ARG A 35 2.56 -10.43 -14.64
C ARG A 35 2.32 -9.05 -14.02
N TYR A 36 3.31 -8.18 -14.16
CA TYR A 36 3.21 -6.79 -13.71
C TYR A 36 2.33 -5.96 -14.65
N PRO A 37 1.49 -5.05 -14.14
CA PRO A 37 0.57 -4.22 -14.94
C PRO A 37 1.32 -3.02 -15.58
N GLU A 38 2.28 -3.28 -16.44
CA GLU A 38 3.20 -2.28 -17.01
C GLU A 38 2.45 -1.17 -17.77
N GLU A 39 1.49 -1.54 -18.62
CA GLU A 39 0.72 -0.57 -19.43
C GLU A 39 -0.12 0.34 -18.55
N PHE A 40 -0.76 -0.21 -17.53
CA PHE A 40 -1.56 0.53 -16.57
C PHE A 40 -0.71 1.51 -15.76
N VAL A 41 0.40 1.06 -15.19
CA VAL A 41 1.33 1.90 -14.41
C VAL A 41 1.94 3.00 -15.29
N SER A 42 2.33 2.66 -16.51
CA SER A 42 2.86 3.65 -17.47
C SER A 42 1.81 4.70 -17.85
N SER A 43 0.54 4.29 -18.02
CA SER A 43 -0.55 5.21 -18.29
C SER A 43 -0.79 6.17 -17.13
N LEU A 44 -0.82 5.68 -15.88
CA LEU A 44 -0.95 6.52 -14.69
C LEU A 44 0.24 7.48 -14.53
N THR A 45 1.46 7.01 -14.78
CA THR A 45 2.67 7.84 -14.74
C THR A 45 2.60 8.99 -15.74
N LYS A 46 2.24 8.69 -17.01
CA LYS A 46 2.12 9.70 -18.08
C LYS A 46 1.06 10.77 -17.79
N ASN A 47 0.02 10.41 -17.06
CA ASN A 47 -1.03 11.34 -16.62
C ASN A 47 -0.71 12.04 -15.28
N GLY A 48 0.48 11.82 -14.70
CA GLY A 48 0.93 12.46 -13.47
C GLY A 48 0.31 11.92 -12.18
N TRP A 49 -0.53 10.86 -12.24
CA TRP A 49 -1.24 10.34 -11.07
C TRP A 49 -0.30 9.69 -10.03
N LEU A 50 0.86 9.18 -10.43
CA LEU A 50 1.81 8.58 -9.50
C LEU A 50 2.78 9.59 -8.87
N SER A 51 2.79 10.84 -9.36
CA SER A 51 3.63 11.92 -8.87
C SER A 51 2.85 13.03 -8.13
N VAL A 52 1.57 12.79 -7.82
CA VAL A 52 0.69 13.82 -7.22
C VAL A 52 1.23 14.38 -5.90
N MET A 53 1.93 13.57 -5.10
CA MET A 53 2.52 13.97 -3.82
C MET A 53 3.92 14.60 -3.96
N ILE A 54 4.55 14.51 -5.11
CA ILE A 54 5.85 15.15 -5.38
C ILE A 54 5.62 16.65 -5.55
N PRO A 55 6.40 17.53 -4.87
CA PRO A 55 6.32 18.97 -5.07
C PRO A 55 6.52 19.38 -6.53
N GLU A 56 5.91 20.51 -6.92
CA GLU A 56 6.00 21.05 -8.29
C GLU A 56 7.44 21.33 -8.72
N GLU A 57 8.29 21.77 -7.80
CA GLU A 57 9.73 22.02 -8.06
C GLU A 57 10.49 20.76 -8.51
N TYR A 58 9.96 19.56 -8.24
CA TYR A 58 10.50 18.27 -8.67
C TYR A 58 9.65 17.60 -9.76
N GLY A 59 8.71 18.34 -10.36
CA GLY A 59 7.90 17.86 -11.49
C GLY A 59 6.64 17.07 -11.10
N GLY A 60 6.22 17.12 -9.86
CA GLY A 60 4.94 16.59 -9.39
C GLY A 60 3.82 17.64 -9.35
N ALA A 61 2.72 17.33 -8.67
CA ALA A 61 1.59 18.23 -8.52
C ALA A 61 1.50 18.87 -7.11
N GLY A 62 2.33 18.48 -6.16
CA GLY A 62 2.35 19.03 -4.81
C GLY A 62 1.05 18.81 -4.00
N LEU A 63 0.25 17.81 -4.37
CA LEU A 63 -1.03 17.52 -3.73
C LEU A 63 -0.84 16.61 -2.50
N GLY A 64 -1.84 16.62 -1.60
CA GLY A 64 -1.77 15.90 -0.33
C GLY A 64 -2.10 14.41 -0.43
N LEU A 65 -1.96 13.75 0.73
CA LEU A 65 -2.31 12.35 0.91
C LEU A 65 -3.81 12.08 0.65
N GLY A 66 -4.67 13.06 0.95
CA GLY A 66 -6.09 12.99 0.65
C GLY A 66 -6.34 12.71 -0.83
N ILE A 67 -5.70 13.44 -1.73
CA ILE A 67 -5.81 13.24 -3.18
C ILE A 67 -5.21 11.90 -3.62
N ALA A 68 -4.02 11.54 -3.11
CA ALA A 68 -3.42 10.24 -3.41
C ALA A 68 -4.36 9.09 -3.02
N SER A 69 -5.08 9.22 -1.89
CA SER A 69 -6.06 8.24 -1.43
C SER A 69 -7.28 8.14 -2.35
N VAL A 70 -7.77 9.26 -2.91
CA VAL A 70 -8.87 9.26 -3.91
C VAL A 70 -8.49 8.49 -5.16
N ILE A 71 -7.27 8.65 -5.64
CA ILE A 71 -6.78 7.95 -6.84
C ILE A 71 -6.78 6.43 -6.61
N LEU A 72 -6.25 5.96 -5.49
CA LEU A 72 -6.19 4.53 -5.18
C LEU A 72 -7.58 3.93 -4.95
N GLU A 73 -8.46 4.65 -4.26
CA GLU A 73 -9.86 4.27 -4.08
C GLU A 73 -10.55 4.06 -5.43
N GLU A 74 -10.42 5.02 -6.35
CA GLU A 74 -11.09 4.96 -7.65
C GLU A 74 -10.54 3.84 -8.53
N ILE A 75 -9.23 3.56 -8.49
CA ILE A 75 -8.65 2.41 -9.20
C ILE A 75 -9.30 1.11 -8.73
N ASN A 76 -9.39 0.90 -7.41
CA ASN A 76 -9.97 -0.33 -6.85
C ASN A 76 -11.49 -0.41 -7.07
N ALA A 77 -12.21 0.72 -6.97
CA ALA A 77 -13.64 0.81 -7.26
C ALA A 77 -13.96 0.52 -8.74
N SER A 78 -13.03 0.79 -9.66
CA SER A 78 -13.11 0.45 -11.08
C SER A 78 -12.82 -1.03 -11.36
N GLY A 79 -12.46 -1.84 -10.37
CA GLY A 79 -12.12 -3.26 -10.51
C GLY A 79 -10.64 -3.50 -10.79
N GLY A 80 -9.82 -2.46 -10.82
CA GLY A 80 -8.36 -2.54 -10.93
C GLY A 80 -7.69 -2.98 -9.62
N ASN A 81 -6.37 -3.00 -9.66
CA ASN A 81 -5.50 -3.26 -8.51
C ASN A 81 -4.49 -2.12 -8.36
N ALA A 82 -4.68 -1.28 -7.34
CA ALA A 82 -3.86 -0.09 -7.11
C ALA A 82 -2.50 -0.39 -6.46
N ALA A 83 -2.23 -1.63 -6.10
CA ALA A 83 -1.09 -1.98 -5.26
C ALA A 83 0.29 -1.56 -5.85
N ALA A 84 0.46 -1.49 -7.18
CA ALA A 84 1.69 -0.98 -7.79
C ALA A 84 1.84 0.54 -7.62
N CYS A 85 0.72 1.27 -7.68
CA CYS A 85 0.66 2.72 -7.51
C CYS A 85 0.88 3.11 -6.04
N HIS A 86 0.18 2.42 -5.15
CA HIS A 86 0.34 2.52 -3.70
C HIS A 86 1.81 2.39 -3.29
N ALA A 87 2.48 1.35 -3.78
CA ALA A 87 3.87 1.08 -3.43
C ALA A 87 4.79 2.28 -3.74
N GLN A 88 4.61 2.93 -4.88
CA GLN A 88 5.39 4.13 -5.22
C GLN A 88 5.05 5.31 -4.31
N MET A 89 3.76 5.54 -4.04
CA MET A 89 3.31 6.69 -3.26
C MET A 89 3.87 6.69 -1.83
N TYR A 90 3.79 5.58 -1.10
CA TYR A 90 4.28 5.57 0.27
C TYR A 90 5.81 5.42 0.37
N THR A 91 6.43 4.63 -0.52
CA THR A 91 7.88 4.41 -0.51
C THR A 91 8.61 5.71 -0.83
N MET A 92 8.16 6.43 -1.84
CA MET A 92 8.66 7.76 -2.18
C MET A 92 8.49 8.76 -1.04
N GLY A 93 7.44 8.65 -0.24
CA GLY A 93 7.20 9.48 0.93
C GLY A 93 8.35 9.47 1.95
N THR A 94 9.15 8.40 1.99
CA THR A 94 10.36 8.35 2.83
C THR A 94 11.44 9.30 2.30
N VAL A 95 11.65 9.35 0.98
CA VAL A 95 12.59 10.28 0.33
C VAL A 95 12.10 11.72 0.49
N LEU A 96 10.81 11.97 0.27
CA LEU A 96 10.20 13.31 0.40
C LEU A 96 10.41 13.92 1.80
N ARG A 97 10.26 13.13 2.85
CA ARG A 97 10.33 13.63 4.24
C ARG A 97 11.73 13.67 4.81
N HIS A 98 12.57 12.69 4.48
CA HIS A 98 13.83 12.44 5.17
C HIS A 98 15.06 12.42 4.26
N GLY A 99 14.86 12.44 2.93
CA GLY A 99 15.98 12.57 1.98
C GLY A 99 16.66 13.94 2.07
N SER A 100 17.96 13.98 1.80
CA SER A 100 18.67 15.25 1.64
C SER A 100 18.17 16.00 0.40
N ASP A 101 18.48 17.30 0.32
CA ASP A 101 18.11 18.11 -0.85
C ASP A 101 18.74 17.56 -2.14
N GLU A 102 19.98 17.04 -2.06
CA GLU A 102 20.67 16.40 -3.18
C GLU A 102 19.96 15.11 -3.59
N GLN A 103 19.52 14.28 -2.64
CA GLN A 103 18.75 13.07 -2.93
C GLN A 103 17.42 13.44 -3.60
N LYS A 104 16.70 14.43 -3.08
CA LYS A 104 15.43 14.90 -3.66
C LYS A 104 15.62 15.41 -5.08
N GLN A 105 16.61 16.26 -5.32
CA GLN A 105 16.94 16.81 -6.65
C GLN A 105 17.35 15.71 -7.63
N ARG A 106 18.08 14.70 -7.16
CA ARG A 106 18.59 13.60 -8.00
C ARG A 106 17.49 12.61 -8.41
N TYR A 107 16.57 12.28 -7.49
CA TYR A 107 15.66 11.16 -7.67
C TYR A 107 14.21 11.57 -7.95
N LEU A 108 13.67 12.61 -7.29
CA LEU A 108 12.26 12.95 -7.41
C LEU A 108 11.82 13.33 -8.83
N PRO A 109 12.57 14.14 -9.61
CA PRO A 109 12.20 14.46 -10.99
C PRO A 109 12.14 13.21 -11.88
N LYS A 110 13.06 12.26 -11.67
CA LYS A 110 13.10 11.00 -12.42
C LYS A 110 11.99 10.04 -12.03
N ILE A 111 11.57 10.04 -10.77
CA ILE A 111 10.41 9.30 -10.30
C ILE A 111 9.13 9.93 -10.86
N ALA A 112 9.02 11.26 -10.86
CA ALA A 112 7.87 11.97 -11.39
C ALA A 112 7.66 11.73 -12.89
N SER A 113 8.74 11.72 -13.67
CA SER A 113 8.71 11.45 -15.11
C SER A 113 8.51 9.96 -15.45
N GLY A 114 8.72 9.06 -14.50
CA GLY A 114 8.72 7.61 -14.73
C GLY A 114 10.03 7.06 -15.32
N GLU A 115 11.10 7.87 -15.36
CA GLU A 115 12.45 7.39 -15.72
C GLU A 115 12.97 6.39 -14.67
N LEU A 116 12.65 6.61 -13.40
CA LEU A 116 12.95 5.71 -12.29
C LEU A 116 11.70 5.27 -11.59
N ARG A 117 11.64 3.99 -11.24
CA ARG A 117 10.55 3.39 -10.49
C ARG A 117 10.99 3.04 -9.07
N LEU A 118 10.29 3.60 -8.06
CA LEU A 118 10.53 3.34 -6.65
C LEU A 118 9.31 2.67 -6.03
N GLN A 119 9.24 1.34 -6.10
CA GLN A 119 8.13 0.54 -5.56
C GLN A 119 8.60 -0.52 -4.55
N ALA A 120 9.92 -0.75 -4.43
CA ALA A 120 10.47 -1.73 -3.52
C ALA A 120 10.70 -1.13 -2.13
N PHE A 121 10.05 -1.73 -1.11
CA PHE A 121 10.18 -1.37 0.30
C PHE A 121 10.62 -2.60 1.10
N ALA A 122 11.90 -2.66 1.45
CA ALA A 122 12.56 -3.84 2.00
C ALA A 122 12.83 -3.69 3.49
N VAL A 123 11.87 -4.09 4.32
CA VAL A 123 11.92 -4.01 5.79
C VAL A 123 11.91 -5.40 6.42
N THR A 124 10.91 -6.21 6.08
CA THR A 124 10.63 -7.51 6.71
C THR A 124 11.71 -8.55 6.38
N GLU A 125 12.05 -9.38 7.36
CA GLU A 125 12.97 -10.51 7.21
C GLU A 125 12.25 -11.84 7.52
N PRO A 126 12.80 -13.01 7.13
CA PRO A 126 12.15 -14.31 7.36
C PRO A 126 11.78 -14.57 8.82
N THR A 127 12.54 -14.02 9.76
CA THR A 127 12.34 -14.21 11.21
C THR A 127 11.74 -13.01 11.92
N THR A 128 11.57 -11.86 11.22
CA THR A 128 11.12 -10.60 11.81
C THR A 128 10.09 -9.88 10.94
N GLY A 129 8.81 -10.16 11.18
CA GLY A 129 7.70 -9.41 10.59
C GLY A 129 7.20 -8.33 11.54
N SER A 130 6.43 -8.73 12.56
CA SER A 130 5.83 -7.79 13.52
C SER A 130 6.85 -7.15 14.47
N ASP A 131 7.90 -7.87 14.89
CA ASP A 131 8.98 -7.35 15.72
C ASP A 131 10.16 -6.87 14.86
N THR A 132 9.89 -5.83 14.06
CA THR A 132 10.85 -5.26 13.10
C THR A 132 12.18 -4.82 13.77
N THR A 133 12.16 -4.48 15.06
CA THR A 133 13.36 -4.04 15.78
C THR A 133 14.42 -5.12 15.96
N LYS A 134 14.09 -6.40 15.67
CA LYS A 134 15.02 -7.53 15.72
C LYS A 134 15.64 -7.90 14.38
N LEU A 135 15.45 -7.10 13.35
CA LEU A 135 16.04 -7.39 12.03
C LEU A 135 17.57 -7.53 12.11
N SER A 136 18.11 -8.40 11.26
CA SER A 136 19.49 -8.82 11.23
C SER A 136 20.28 -8.37 10.00
N THR A 137 19.60 -7.87 8.94
CA THR A 137 20.30 -7.25 7.80
C THR A 137 21.20 -6.14 8.33
N PHE A 138 22.50 -6.22 8.01
CA PHE A 138 23.51 -5.33 8.57
C PHE A 138 24.21 -4.54 7.47
N ALA A 139 24.37 -3.24 7.70
CA ALA A 139 25.10 -2.31 6.87
C ALA A 139 26.38 -1.90 7.59
N ARG A 140 27.48 -2.57 7.26
CA ARG A 140 28.80 -2.29 7.84
C ARG A 140 29.44 -1.09 7.15
N ARG A 141 29.84 -0.09 7.92
CA ARG A 141 30.52 1.09 7.38
C ARG A 141 31.89 0.72 6.84
N VAL A 142 32.24 1.26 5.67
CA VAL A 142 33.53 1.15 4.99
C VAL A 142 33.93 2.51 4.44
N ASP A 143 35.16 2.62 3.88
CA ASP A 143 35.59 3.83 3.19
C ASP A 143 34.64 4.14 2.02
N GLY A 144 34.07 5.35 2.02
CA GLY A 144 33.18 5.82 0.96
C GLY A 144 31.73 5.36 1.03
N GLY A 145 31.34 4.48 2.01
CA GLY A 145 29.98 4.01 2.07
C GLY A 145 29.70 2.86 3.05
N TYR A 146 28.90 1.91 2.61
CA TYR A 146 28.49 0.75 3.41
C TYR A 146 28.52 -0.53 2.58
N LEU A 147 28.79 -1.66 3.26
CA LEU A 147 28.58 -3.01 2.74
C LEU A 147 27.36 -3.60 3.43
N ILE A 148 26.34 -3.93 2.66
CA ILE A 148 25.08 -4.42 3.20
C ILE A 148 24.94 -5.92 2.95
N LYS A 149 24.74 -6.68 4.03
CA LYS A 149 24.52 -8.12 3.99
C LYS A 149 23.25 -8.52 4.74
N GLY A 150 22.46 -9.40 4.16
CA GLY A 150 21.27 -9.93 4.81
C GLY A 150 20.24 -10.49 3.83
N GLN A 151 19.02 -10.67 4.33
CA GLN A 151 17.90 -11.18 3.55
C GLN A 151 16.62 -10.40 3.89
N LYS A 152 15.85 -10.04 2.86
CA LYS A 152 14.53 -9.44 2.99
C LYS A 152 13.48 -10.36 2.34
N VAL A 153 12.27 -10.32 2.87
CA VAL A 153 11.15 -11.13 2.39
C VAL A 153 9.88 -10.28 2.35
N TRP A 154 8.93 -10.67 1.53
CA TRP A 154 7.68 -9.94 1.30
C TRP A 154 7.88 -8.54 0.69
N THR A 155 9.01 -8.32 0.02
CA THR A 155 9.25 -7.11 -0.75
C THR A 155 8.51 -7.21 -2.07
N SER A 156 7.46 -6.43 -2.21
CA SER A 156 6.66 -6.43 -3.44
C SER A 156 7.35 -5.61 -4.53
N ARG A 157 7.23 -6.07 -5.77
CA ARG A 157 7.65 -5.36 -7.00
C ARG A 157 9.14 -5.01 -7.11
N ALA A 158 10.01 -5.70 -6.36
CA ALA A 158 11.44 -5.46 -6.48
C ALA A 158 11.97 -5.76 -7.90
N LEU A 159 11.42 -6.75 -8.61
CA LEU A 159 11.78 -7.06 -10.00
C LEU A 159 11.34 -5.98 -11.02
N HIS A 160 10.53 -5.03 -10.60
CA HIS A 160 9.96 -3.95 -11.41
C HIS A 160 10.33 -2.56 -10.89
N SER A 161 11.34 -2.48 -10.02
CA SER A 161 11.83 -1.25 -9.40
C SER A 161 13.28 -1.00 -9.79
N ASP A 162 13.62 0.26 -10.02
CA ASP A 162 15.00 0.72 -10.20
C ASP A 162 15.65 1.07 -8.86
N LEU A 163 14.81 1.56 -7.93
CA LEU A 163 15.19 1.99 -6.60
C LEU A 163 14.49 1.16 -5.52
N MET A 164 15.16 0.99 -4.38
CA MET A 164 14.64 0.31 -3.21
C MET A 164 14.90 1.10 -1.93
N VAL A 165 13.89 1.30 -1.10
CA VAL A 165 14.08 1.75 0.29
C VAL A 165 14.34 0.52 1.16
N LEU A 166 15.49 0.47 1.78
CA LEU A 166 15.95 -0.63 2.62
C LEU A 166 16.14 -0.19 4.07
N LEU A 167 15.59 -0.93 5.04
CA LEU A 167 15.92 -0.80 6.46
C LEU A 167 16.98 -1.84 6.83
N ALA A 168 18.11 -1.39 7.36
CA ALA A 168 19.18 -2.23 7.83
C ALA A 168 19.73 -1.74 9.18
N ARG A 169 20.43 -2.60 9.90
CA ARG A 169 21.10 -2.23 11.14
C ARG A 169 22.49 -1.72 10.83
N THR A 170 22.87 -0.59 11.41
CA THR A 170 24.23 -0.02 11.34
C THR A 170 24.99 -0.14 12.66
N THR A 171 24.26 -0.32 13.77
CA THR A 171 24.84 -0.62 15.09
C THR A 171 24.30 -1.98 15.54
N PRO A 172 25.15 -2.91 16.02
CA PRO A 172 24.71 -4.19 16.55
C PRO A 172 23.62 -4.06 17.62
N LEU A 173 22.71 -5.05 17.71
CA LEU A 173 21.57 -4.99 18.64
C LEU A 173 22.03 -4.97 20.11
N GLU A 174 23.12 -5.62 20.39
CA GLU A 174 23.75 -5.68 21.73
C GLU A 174 24.39 -4.36 22.17
N ASP A 175 24.69 -3.46 21.23
CA ASP A 175 25.39 -2.19 21.47
C ASP A 175 24.43 -0.99 21.59
N VAL A 176 23.11 -1.21 21.51
CA VAL A 176 22.11 -0.14 21.61
C VAL A 176 21.27 -0.25 22.89
N GLU A 177 20.92 0.88 23.49
CA GLU A 177 20.04 0.91 24.67
C GLU A 177 18.60 0.55 24.32
N ARG A 178 18.12 1.03 23.17
CA ARG A 178 16.76 0.76 22.66
C ARG A 178 16.88 -0.06 21.38
N ARG A 179 16.11 -1.11 21.25
CA ARG A 179 16.10 -1.97 20.05
C ARG A 179 15.79 -1.22 18.74
N SER A 180 15.06 -0.10 18.82
CA SER A 180 14.76 0.79 17.69
C SER A 180 15.95 1.63 17.23
N ASP A 181 16.95 1.80 18.08
CA ASP A 181 18.15 2.57 17.75
C ASP A 181 19.12 1.72 16.92
N GLY A 182 20.03 2.35 16.21
CA GLY A 182 21.00 1.67 15.34
C GLY A 182 20.42 1.06 14.07
N LEU A 183 19.16 1.38 13.73
CA LEU A 183 18.55 1.06 12.46
C LEU A 183 18.63 2.27 11.51
N SER A 184 19.01 2.04 10.26
CA SER A 184 19.22 3.07 9.25
C SER A 184 18.46 2.75 7.97
N VAL A 185 18.03 3.78 7.25
CA VAL A 185 17.32 3.65 5.98
C VAL A 185 18.26 4.02 4.84
N PHE A 186 18.26 3.20 3.81
CA PHE A 186 19.06 3.41 2.61
C PHE A 186 18.16 3.47 1.37
N LEU A 187 18.45 4.39 0.46
CA LEU A 187 17.92 4.39 -0.89
C LEU A 187 18.94 3.72 -1.81
N ILE A 188 18.63 2.52 -2.25
CA ILE A 188 19.54 1.70 -3.06
C ILE A 188 19.15 1.82 -4.53
N ASP A 189 20.09 2.18 -5.39
CA ASP A 189 19.97 1.99 -6.83
C ASP A 189 20.21 0.50 -7.13
N MET A 190 19.13 -0.20 -7.47
CA MET A 190 19.17 -1.65 -7.66
C MET A 190 19.93 -2.06 -8.94
N ARG A 191 20.08 -1.12 -9.88
CA ARG A 191 20.80 -1.34 -11.13
C ARG A 191 22.31 -1.46 -10.86
N ASP A 192 22.82 -0.64 -9.94
CA ASP A 192 24.23 -0.67 -9.52
C ASP A 192 24.52 -1.86 -8.59
N ALA A 193 23.51 -2.31 -7.86
CA ALA A 193 23.61 -3.41 -6.89
C ALA A 193 23.36 -4.81 -7.49
N ALA A 194 23.03 -4.92 -8.76
CA ALA A 194 22.49 -6.14 -9.39
C ALA A 194 23.38 -7.38 -9.24
N GLU A 195 24.71 -7.22 -9.32
CA GLU A 195 25.66 -8.35 -9.23
C GLU A 195 25.76 -8.97 -7.82
N ARG A 196 25.39 -8.21 -6.77
CA ARG A 196 25.46 -8.61 -5.37
C ARG A 196 24.09 -8.81 -4.74
N MET A 197 23.02 -8.75 -5.56
CA MET A 197 21.65 -8.88 -5.13
C MET A 197 20.98 -10.02 -5.89
N THR A 198 20.39 -10.98 -5.16
CA THR A 198 19.57 -12.04 -5.75
C THR A 198 18.12 -11.82 -5.36
N ILE A 199 17.25 -11.63 -6.34
CA ILE A 199 15.81 -11.44 -6.15
C ILE A 199 15.08 -12.67 -6.66
N ARG A 200 14.24 -13.29 -5.80
CA ARG A 200 13.46 -14.48 -6.13
C ARG A 200 11.97 -14.23 -5.94
N PRO A 201 11.12 -14.55 -6.93
CA PRO A 201 9.67 -14.45 -6.77
C PRO A 201 9.14 -15.40 -5.70
N ILE A 202 8.17 -14.95 -4.92
CA ILE A 202 7.36 -15.78 -4.01
C ILE A 202 5.97 -15.92 -4.63
N LYS A 203 5.53 -17.15 -4.88
CA LYS A 203 4.17 -17.42 -5.35
C LYS A 203 3.17 -17.18 -4.23
N THR A 204 2.20 -16.33 -4.48
CA THR A 204 1.13 -15.97 -3.53
C THR A 204 -0.24 -16.33 -4.13
N MET A 205 -1.29 -16.25 -3.30
CA MET A 205 -2.67 -16.52 -3.73
C MET A 205 -3.25 -15.45 -4.67
N MET A 206 -2.53 -14.37 -4.86
CA MET A 206 -2.92 -13.24 -5.71
C MET A 206 -1.70 -12.69 -6.43
N ASN A 207 -1.91 -11.97 -7.52
CA ASN A 207 -0.84 -11.28 -8.24
C ASN A 207 -0.38 -10.03 -7.46
N HIS A 208 0.77 -10.13 -6.82
CA HIS A 208 1.35 -9.02 -6.02
C HIS A 208 2.84 -8.79 -6.30
N SER A 209 3.43 -9.55 -7.21
CA SER A 209 4.86 -9.50 -7.56
C SER A 209 5.76 -9.51 -6.31
N THR A 210 5.43 -10.39 -5.36
CA THR A 210 6.12 -10.51 -4.07
C THR A 210 7.44 -11.24 -4.24
N THR A 211 8.48 -10.78 -3.53
CA THR A 211 9.83 -11.35 -3.65
C THR A 211 10.50 -11.56 -2.30
N GLU A 212 11.52 -12.42 -2.29
CA GLU A 212 12.61 -12.45 -1.33
C GLU A 212 13.87 -11.88 -1.98
N ILE A 213 14.71 -11.19 -1.19
CA ILE A 213 15.91 -10.51 -1.66
C ILE A 213 17.08 -10.94 -0.77
N PHE A 214 18.13 -11.46 -1.40
CA PHE A 214 19.40 -11.76 -0.75
C PHE A 214 20.41 -10.68 -1.10
N LEU A 215 21.06 -10.13 -0.08
CA LEU A 215 22.09 -9.09 -0.18
C LEU A 215 23.41 -9.70 0.26
N ASP A 216 24.40 -9.76 -0.64
CA ASP A 216 25.72 -10.34 -0.36
C ASP A 216 26.82 -9.29 -0.52
N ASP A 217 27.05 -8.56 0.56
CA ASP A 217 28.01 -7.43 0.61
C ASP A 217 27.73 -6.39 -0.49
N VAL A 218 26.46 -5.98 -0.61
CA VAL A 218 26.04 -4.92 -1.53
C VAL A 218 26.71 -3.62 -1.14
N GLU A 219 27.52 -3.08 -2.05
CA GLU A 219 28.19 -1.78 -1.86
C GLU A 219 27.22 -0.65 -2.14
N VAL A 220 27.10 0.29 -1.21
CA VAL A 220 26.35 1.53 -1.40
C VAL A 220 27.16 2.73 -0.93
N PRO A 221 27.10 3.87 -1.64
CA PRO A 221 27.82 5.07 -1.25
C PRO A 221 27.23 5.69 0.02
N THR A 222 27.99 6.58 0.67
CA THR A 222 27.54 7.27 1.89
C THR A 222 26.24 8.06 1.66
N ASP A 223 26.05 8.62 0.47
CA ASP A 223 24.86 9.39 0.09
C ASP A 223 23.63 8.52 -0.21
N ALA A 224 23.73 7.19 -0.13
CA ALA A 224 22.58 6.29 -0.12
C ALA A 224 21.81 6.31 1.22
N LEU A 225 22.44 6.75 2.31
CA LEU A 225 21.80 6.89 3.62
C LEU A 225 20.74 7.99 3.58
N ILE A 226 19.51 7.65 4.00
CA ILE A 226 18.42 8.64 4.15
C ILE A 226 18.40 9.14 5.59
N GLY A 227 18.54 10.45 5.76
CA GLY A 227 18.55 11.10 7.06
C GLY A 227 19.79 10.76 7.89
N GLU A 228 19.61 10.56 9.19
CA GLU A 228 20.68 10.29 10.17
C GLU A 228 20.87 8.79 10.40
N GLU A 229 22.12 8.36 10.47
CA GLU A 229 22.48 6.98 10.85
C GLU A 229 21.90 6.62 12.23
N GLY A 230 21.32 5.42 12.34
CA GLY A 230 20.73 4.93 13.58
C GLY A 230 19.30 5.43 13.88
N ARG A 231 18.74 6.33 13.05
CA ARG A 231 17.40 6.91 13.22
C ARG A 231 16.34 6.33 12.26
N GLY A 232 16.71 5.39 11.44
CA GLY A 232 15.88 4.87 10.33
C GLY A 232 14.54 4.26 10.77
N PHE A 233 14.46 3.67 11.95
CA PHE A 233 13.19 3.11 12.45
C PHE A 233 12.11 4.19 12.61
N ARG A 234 12.47 5.37 13.09
CA ARG A 234 11.54 6.52 13.18
C ARG A 234 11.06 6.94 11.80
N TYR A 235 11.96 7.01 10.82
CA TYR A 235 11.61 7.41 9.45
C TYR A 235 10.64 6.44 8.78
N ILE A 236 10.80 5.13 9.03
CA ILE A 236 9.86 4.11 8.58
C ILE A 236 8.48 4.31 9.24
N LEU A 237 8.44 4.54 10.55
CA LEU A 237 7.16 4.76 11.27
C LEU A 237 6.40 5.99 10.77
N ASP A 238 7.09 7.09 10.47
CA ASP A 238 6.49 8.30 9.90
C ASP A 238 5.81 7.99 8.55
N GLY A 239 6.41 7.10 7.73
CA GLY A 239 5.83 6.63 6.47
C GLY A 239 4.59 5.75 6.63
N MET A 240 4.54 4.98 7.70
CA MET A 240 3.47 3.98 7.90
C MET A 240 2.07 4.56 8.14
N ASN A 241 1.94 5.81 8.61
CA ASN A 241 0.63 6.44 8.72
C ASN A 241 0.04 6.74 7.35
N ALA A 242 0.85 7.28 6.43
CA ALA A 242 0.45 7.49 5.04
C ALA A 242 0.06 6.16 4.38
N GLU A 243 0.88 5.11 4.55
CA GLU A 243 0.62 3.78 4.02
C GLU A 243 -0.72 3.20 4.50
N ARG A 244 -1.05 3.35 5.80
CA ARG A 244 -2.34 2.90 6.35
C ARG A 244 -3.52 3.64 5.74
N VAL A 245 -3.41 4.94 5.50
CA VAL A 245 -4.46 5.74 4.85
C VAL A 245 -4.66 5.31 3.40
N LEU A 246 -3.56 5.08 2.66
CA LEU A 246 -3.61 4.62 1.27
C LEU A 246 -4.22 3.21 1.17
N ILE A 247 -3.84 2.29 2.05
CA ILE A 247 -4.46 0.95 2.13
C ILE A 247 -5.95 1.04 2.50
N ALA A 248 -6.34 1.92 3.41
CA ALA A 248 -7.74 2.12 3.72
C ALA A 248 -8.54 2.58 2.49
N ALA A 249 -7.97 3.44 1.65
CA ALA A 249 -8.58 3.88 0.41
C ALA A 249 -8.76 2.73 -0.60
N GLU A 250 -7.75 1.87 -0.77
CA GLU A 250 -7.87 0.66 -1.60
C GLU A 250 -8.99 -0.27 -1.10
N CYS A 251 -9.05 -0.50 0.21
CA CYS A 251 -10.11 -1.29 0.84
C CYS A 251 -11.50 -0.70 0.59
N ILE A 252 -11.66 0.63 0.69
CA ILE A 252 -12.92 1.32 0.44
C ILE A 252 -13.32 1.16 -1.03
N GLY A 253 -12.38 1.35 -1.96
CA GLY A 253 -12.61 1.09 -3.37
C GLY A 253 -13.06 -0.35 -3.66
N ASP A 254 -12.41 -1.33 -3.05
CA ASP A 254 -12.81 -2.74 -3.13
C ASP A 254 -14.22 -2.95 -2.53
N GLY A 255 -14.51 -2.35 -1.39
CA GLY A 255 -15.82 -2.42 -0.74
C GLY A 255 -16.93 -1.89 -1.64
N HIS A 256 -16.73 -0.76 -2.32
CA HIS A 256 -17.66 -0.21 -3.30
C HIS A 256 -17.83 -1.14 -4.51
N TRP A 257 -16.73 -1.67 -5.04
CA TRP A 257 -16.77 -2.62 -6.15
C TRP A 257 -17.58 -3.87 -5.80
N PHE A 258 -17.33 -4.49 -4.64
CA PHE A 258 -18.05 -5.69 -4.21
C PHE A 258 -19.54 -5.42 -3.96
N THR A 259 -19.87 -4.34 -3.28
CA THR A 259 -21.27 -4.01 -2.97
C THR A 259 -22.05 -3.71 -4.24
N GLU A 260 -21.47 -2.99 -5.21
CA GLU A 260 -22.11 -2.73 -6.49
C GLU A 260 -22.29 -4.01 -7.34
N ARG A 261 -21.28 -4.89 -7.38
CA ARG A 261 -21.37 -6.20 -8.05
C ARG A 261 -22.46 -7.06 -7.45
N ALA A 262 -22.50 -7.17 -6.12
CA ALA A 262 -23.51 -7.93 -5.40
C ALA A 262 -24.92 -7.36 -5.64
N ARG A 263 -25.08 -6.03 -5.56
CA ARG A 263 -26.33 -5.33 -5.82
C ARG A 263 -26.87 -5.62 -7.21
N ARG A 264 -26.01 -5.48 -8.24
CA ARG A 264 -26.38 -5.72 -9.63
C ARG A 264 -26.82 -7.16 -9.84
N TYR A 265 -25.97 -8.13 -9.44
CA TYR A 265 -26.28 -9.55 -9.56
C TYR A 265 -27.57 -9.92 -8.82
N ALA A 266 -27.77 -9.43 -7.60
CA ALA A 266 -28.98 -9.68 -6.82
C ALA A 266 -30.25 -9.13 -7.46
N SER A 267 -30.15 -8.02 -8.22
CA SER A 267 -31.27 -7.41 -8.93
C SER A 267 -31.63 -8.12 -10.24
N GLU A 268 -30.63 -8.73 -10.90
CA GLU A 268 -30.77 -9.37 -12.21
C GLU A 268 -31.08 -10.89 -12.10
N ARG A 269 -30.49 -11.56 -11.10
CA ARG A 269 -30.62 -13.02 -10.93
C ARG A 269 -31.99 -13.40 -10.42
N VAL A 270 -32.76 -14.12 -11.26
CA VAL A 270 -34.10 -14.62 -10.90
C VAL A 270 -34.03 -16.07 -10.43
N VAL A 271 -34.56 -16.36 -9.24
CA VAL A 271 -34.74 -17.69 -8.67
C VAL A 271 -36.13 -17.75 -8.01
N PHE A 272 -36.85 -18.83 -8.18
CA PHE A 272 -38.24 -18.96 -7.72
C PHE A 272 -39.16 -17.82 -8.20
N GLY A 273 -38.97 -17.37 -9.47
CA GLY A 273 -39.83 -16.40 -10.13
C GLY A 273 -39.63 -14.93 -9.73
N ARG A 274 -38.60 -14.59 -8.94
CA ARG A 274 -38.29 -13.21 -8.55
C ARG A 274 -36.79 -12.98 -8.42
N PRO A 275 -36.32 -11.73 -8.50
CA PRO A 275 -34.91 -11.39 -8.23
C PRO A 275 -34.52 -11.86 -6.83
N ILE A 276 -33.30 -12.43 -6.70
CA ILE A 276 -32.81 -12.91 -5.39
C ILE A 276 -32.67 -11.76 -4.39
N GLY A 277 -32.42 -10.54 -4.86
CA GLY A 277 -32.35 -9.33 -4.06
C GLY A 277 -33.67 -8.95 -3.37
N ALA A 278 -34.81 -9.59 -3.72
CA ALA A 278 -36.06 -9.45 -2.99
C ALA A 278 -36.08 -10.21 -1.66
N ASN A 279 -35.04 -10.97 -1.34
CA ASN A 279 -34.90 -11.70 -0.07
C ASN A 279 -34.03 -10.91 0.91
N GLN A 280 -34.51 -10.70 2.13
CA GLN A 280 -33.76 -10.02 3.20
C GLN A 280 -32.43 -10.71 3.53
N GLY A 281 -32.35 -12.05 3.41
CA GLY A 281 -31.13 -12.83 3.58
C GLY A 281 -30.03 -12.47 2.56
N VAL A 282 -30.38 -11.89 1.41
CA VAL A 282 -29.44 -11.38 0.41
C VAL A 282 -29.23 -9.87 0.58
N GLN A 283 -30.30 -9.10 0.80
CA GLN A 283 -30.22 -7.64 0.94
C GLN A 283 -29.40 -7.19 2.16
N PHE A 284 -29.65 -7.80 3.33
CA PHE A 284 -29.07 -7.32 4.58
C PHE A 284 -27.55 -7.46 4.66
N PRO A 285 -26.92 -8.57 4.22
CA PRO A 285 -25.46 -8.64 4.13
C PRO A 285 -24.85 -7.56 3.26
N ILE A 286 -25.43 -7.29 2.07
CA ILE A 286 -24.96 -6.26 1.14
C ILE A 286 -25.12 -4.86 1.78
N ALA A 287 -26.29 -4.57 2.36
CA ALA A 287 -26.54 -3.28 3.00
C ALA A 287 -25.61 -3.04 4.21
N ARG A 288 -25.36 -4.06 5.04
CA ARG A 288 -24.42 -3.97 6.17
C ARG A 288 -23.00 -3.68 5.69
N ALA A 289 -22.56 -4.36 4.63
CA ALA A 289 -21.25 -4.14 4.04
C ALA A 289 -21.12 -2.70 3.51
N HIS A 290 -22.12 -2.20 2.80
CA HIS A 290 -22.13 -0.82 2.32
C HIS A 290 -22.02 0.19 3.48
N VAL A 291 -22.84 0.05 4.54
CA VAL A 291 -22.77 0.94 5.72
C VAL A 291 -21.40 0.90 6.38
N ALA A 292 -20.77 -0.29 6.46
CA ALA A 292 -19.42 -0.41 7.03
C ALA A 292 -18.36 0.29 6.16
N VAL A 293 -18.45 0.21 4.84
CA VAL A 293 -17.56 0.89 3.89
C VAL A 293 -17.68 2.42 4.03
N GLU A 294 -18.90 2.95 4.08
CA GLU A 294 -19.14 4.39 4.25
C GLU A 294 -18.59 4.91 5.60
N ALA A 295 -18.78 4.15 6.68
CA ALA A 295 -18.23 4.50 7.99
C ALA A 295 -16.69 4.49 8.01
N ALA A 296 -16.07 3.51 7.34
CA ALA A 296 -14.63 3.42 7.19
C ALA A 296 -14.06 4.59 6.37
N ASP A 297 -14.80 5.03 5.35
CA ASP A 297 -14.40 6.16 4.50
C ASP A 297 -14.33 7.47 5.29
N LEU A 298 -15.28 7.74 6.17
CA LEU A 298 -15.23 8.92 7.06
C LEU A 298 -13.99 8.91 7.95
N MET A 299 -13.58 7.75 8.47
CA MET A 299 -12.36 7.64 9.28
C MET A 299 -11.09 7.83 8.43
N ARG A 300 -11.06 7.30 7.20
CA ARG A 300 -9.95 7.50 6.24
C ARG A 300 -9.80 8.99 5.92
N TRP A 301 -10.90 9.70 5.63
CA TRP A 301 -10.87 11.13 5.37
C TRP A 301 -10.34 11.93 6.55
N LYS A 302 -10.77 11.59 7.77
CA LYS A 302 -10.23 12.24 8.98
C LYS A 302 -8.72 12.03 9.10
N ALA A 303 -8.25 10.79 8.89
CA ALA A 303 -6.83 10.47 8.97
C ALA A 303 -6.00 11.20 7.89
N ALA A 304 -6.49 11.22 6.65
CA ALA A 304 -5.85 11.92 5.54
C ALA A 304 -5.76 13.42 5.78
N TRP A 305 -6.87 14.03 6.24
CA TRP A 305 -6.90 15.46 6.55
C TRP A 305 -5.90 15.85 7.65
N LEU A 306 -5.85 15.10 8.75
CA LEU A 306 -4.87 15.34 9.82
C LEU A 306 -3.44 15.24 9.30
N PHE A 307 -3.16 14.23 8.47
CA PHE A 307 -1.84 14.04 7.87
C PHE A 307 -1.45 15.25 6.99
N ASP A 308 -2.37 15.72 6.14
CA ASP A 308 -2.14 16.84 5.23
C ASP A 308 -1.98 18.18 5.97
N GLN A 309 -2.54 18.31 7.18
CA GLN A 309 -2.32 19.46 8.07
C GLN A 309 -1.02 19.37 8.91
N GLY A 310 -0.27 18.25 8.79
CA GLY A 310 0.91 18.00 9.62
C GLY A 310 0.58 17.66 11.09
N GLU A 311 -0.68 17.33 11.36
CA GLU A 311 -1.15 16.98 12.71
C GLU A 311 -0.93 15.49 13.03
N PRO A 312 -0.77 15.13 14.32
CA PRO A 312 -0.69 13.73 14.73
C PRO A 312 -1.92 12.95 14.29
N CYS A 313 -1.74 11.89 13.48
CA CYS A 313 -2.83 11.10 12.91
C CYS A 313 -2.70 9.59 13.14
N ALA A 314 -1.78 9.15 13.99
CA ALA A 314 -1.49 7.72 14.15
C ALA A 314 -2.71 6.92 14.65
N ALA A 315 -3.53 7.47 15.54
CA ALA A 315 -4.75 6.83 16.02
C ALA A 315 -5.76 6.64 14.87
N GLU A 316 -6.03 7.71 14.14
CA GLU A 316 -6.98 7.72 13.02
C GLU A 316 -6.51 6.85 11.86
N ALA A 317 -5.23 6.88 11.50
CA ALA A 317 -4.67 6.04 10.45
C ALA A 317 -4.78 4.54 10.78
N ASN A 318 -4.52 4.15 12.03
CA ASN A 318 -4.72 2.79 12.50
C ASN A 318 -6.20 2.38 12.46
N MET A 319 -7.11 3.23 12.99
CA MET A 319 -8.55 2.95 12.97
C MET A 319 -9.12 2.90 11.55
N ALA A 320 -8.69 3.80 10.66
CA ALA A 320 -9.09 3.80 9.26
C ALA A 320 -8.71 2.48 8.57
N LYS A 321 -7.46 2.04 8.73
CA LYS A 321 -6.97 0.78 8.16
C LYS A 321 -7.76 -0.43 8.70
N LEU A 322 -8.01 -0.49 9.99
CA LEU A 322 -8.78 -1.58 10.61
C LEU A 322 -10.20 -1.64 10.04
N LEU A 323 -10.94 -0.53 10.16
CA LEU A 323 -12.32 -0.44 9.69
C LEU A 323 -12.44 -0.75 8.21
N ALA A 324 -11.59 -0.17 7.36
CA ALA A 324 -11.64 -0.36 5.92
C ALA A 324 -11.33 -1.80 5.51
N SER A 325 -10.30 -2.43 6.09
CA SER A 325 -9.96 -3.81 5.78
C SER A 325 -11.02 -4.82 6.25
N GLU A 326 -11.70 -4.55 7.36
CA GLU A 326 -12.83 -5.38 7.80
C GLU A 326 -14.06 -5.17 6.93
N ALA A 327 -14.38 -3.92 6.57
CA ALA A 327 -15.51 -3.59 5.70
C ALA A 327 -15.35 -4.18 4.29
N SER A 328 -14.17 -4.05 3.67
CA SER A 328 -13.91 -4.65 2.35
C SER A 328 -14.01 -6.18 2.39
N TRP A 329 -13.51 -6.82 3.46
CA TRP A 329 -13.63 -8.27 3.64
C TRP A 329 -15.08 -8.70 3.84
N GLN A 330 -15.87 -7.94 4.60
CA GLN A 330 -17.31 -8.19 4.75
C GLN A 330 -18.02 -8.05 3.40
N ALA A 331 -17.71 -7.02 2.62
CA ALA A 331 -18.26 -6.79 1.28
C ALA A 331 -17.88 -7.92 0.31
N ALA A 332 -16.65 -8.39 0.35
CA ALA A 332 -16.17 -9.51 -0.47
C ALA A 332 -16.95 -10.79 -0.18
N ASN A 333 -17.13 -11.14 1.09
CA ASN A 333 -17.92 -12.32 1.47
C ASN A 333 -19.38 -12.17 1.03
N ALA A 334 -20.02 -11.02 1.28
CA ALA A 334 -21.40 -10.78 0.85
C ALA A 334 -21.55 -10.87 -0.67
N CYS A 335 -20.57 -10.40 -1.44
CA CYS A 335 -20.56 -10.49 -2.89
C CYS A 335 -20.39 -11.93 -3.37
N LEU A 336 -19.44 -12.67 -2.82
CA LEU A 336 -19.18 -14.07 -3.17
C LEU A 336 -20.42 -14.93 -2.89
N ASP A 337 -21.01 -14.80 -1.70
CA ASP A 337 -22.23 -15.52 -1.29
C ASP A 337 -23.43 -15.18 -2.18
N THR A 338 -23.58 -13.91 -2.58
CA THR A 338 -24.64 -13.45 -3.47
C THR A 338 -24.54 -14.09 -4.84
N HIS A 339 -23.32 -14.25 -5.36
CA HIS A 339 -23.09 -14.90 -6.67
C HIS A 339 -23.18 -16.43 -6.58
N GLY A 340 -23.01 -17.02 -5.38
CA GLY A 340 -23.00 -18.48 -5.21
C GLY A 340 -21.89 -19.12 -6.04
N GLY A 341 -22.18 -20.20 -6.76
CA GLY A 341 -21.20 -20.87 -7.64
C GLY A 341 -20.52 -19.97 -8.65
N TRP A 342 -21.23 -18.94 -9.16
CA TRP A 342 -20.66 -17.98 -10.09
C TRP A 342 -19.64 -17.02 -9.46
N GLY A 343 -19.64 -16.86 -8.15
CA GLY A 343 -18.61 -16.10 -7.44
C GLY A 343 -17.22 -16.72 -7.52
N PHE A 344 -17.13 -18.05 -7.81
CA PHE A 344 -15.88 -18.76 -8.02
C PHE A 344 -15.44 -18.80 -9.49
N ALA A 345 -16.28 -18.37 -10.42
CA ALA A 345 -15.98 -18.38 -11.84
C ALA A 345 -15.18 -17.12 -12.24
N ALA A 346 -14.06 -17.33 -12.93
CA ALA A 346 -13.18 -16.23 -13.36
C ALA A 346 -13.90 -15.18 -14.20
N GLU A 347 -14.93 -15.54 -14.99
CA GLU A 347 -15.68 -14.60 -15.83
C GLU A 347 -16.39 -13.48 -15.06
N TYR A 348 -16.75 -13.72 -13.78
CA TYR A 348 -17.37 -12.70 -12.91
C TYR A 348 -16.35 -11.84 -12.17
N ASP A 349 -15.09 -12.24 -12.13
CA ASP A 349 -13.97 -11.53 -11.52
C ASP A 349 -14.06 -11.34 -9.99
N VAL A 350 -15.09 -11.92 -9.35
CA VAL A 350 -15.28 -11.83 -7.91
C VAL A 350 -14.17 -12.55 -7.17
N GLU A 351 -13.78 -13.73 -7.64
CA GLU A 351 -12.75 -14.57 -7.00
C GLU A 351 -11.37 -13.89 -6.99
N ARG A 352 -10.98 -13.17 -8.05
CA ARG A 352 -9.71 -12.44 -8.12
C ARG A 352 -9.68 -11.31 -7.09
N LYS A 353 -10.68 -10.45 -7.09
CA LYS A 353 -10.81 -9.35 -6.11
C LYS A 353 -10.94 -9.88 -4.68
N PHE A 354 -11.61 -11.00 -4.46
CA PHE A 354 -11.72 -11.66 -3.16
C PHE A 354 -10.34 -12.08 -2.61
N ARG A 355 -9.47 -12.64 -3.46
CA ARG A 355 -8.09 -12.98 -3.07
C ARG A 355 -7.26 -11.73 -2.78
N GLU A 356 -7.41 -10.68 -3.58
CA GLU A 356 -6.69 -9.39 -3.41
C GLU A 356 -7.05 -8.72 -2.09
N THR A 357 -8.33 -8.48 -1.83
CA THR A 357 -8.79 -7.76 -0.65
C THR A 357 -8.45 -8.48 0.67
N ARG A 358 -8.22 -9.82 0.64
CA ARG A 358 -7.83 -10.57 1.83
C ARG A 358 -6.48 -10.14 2.41
N LEU A 359 -5.58 -9.63 1.57
CA LEU A 359 -4.27 -9.14 1.98
C LEU A 359 -4.35 -8.07 3.07
N TYR A 360 -5.29 -7.17 2.94
CA TYR A 360 -5.35 -5.95 3.76
C TYR A 360 -5.61 -6.20 5.26
N GLN A 361 -6.08 -7.38 5.65
CA GLN A 361 -6.15 -7.73 7.07
C GLN A 361 -4.79 -8.09 7.68
N THR A 362 -3.80 -8.36 6.84
CA THR A 362 -2.45 -8.75 7.24
C THR A 362 -1.42 -7.65 6.97
N ALA A 363 -1.51 -6.98 5.82
CA ALA A 363 -0.57 -5.95 5.37
C ALA A 363 -1.20 -4.53 5.49
N PRO A 364 -0.39 -3.48 5.68
CA PRO A 364 1.04 -3.46 5.98
C PRO A 364 1.33 -3.89 7.43
N VAL A 365 0.32 -3.85 8.28
CA VAL A 365 0.31 -4.25 9.69
C VAL A 365 -0.94 -5.08 9.96
N THR A 366 -0.81 -6.18 10.68
CA THR A 366 -1.97 -7.03 10.98
C THR A 366 -3.01 -6.29 11.82
N ASN A 367 -4.30 -6.60 11.63
CA ASN A 367 -5.38 -6.02 12.42
C ASN A 367 -5.19 -6.26 13.93
N ASN A 368 -4.54 -7.36 14.33
CA ASN A 368 -4.21 -7.62 15.74
C ASN A 368 -3.23 -6.58 16.32
N LEU A 369 -2.20 -6.19 15.55
CA LEU A 369 -1.27 -5.14 15.99
C LEU A 369 -1.95 -3.77 16.03
N VAL A 370 -2.86 -3.49 15.10
CA VAL A 370 -3.66 -2.27 15.12
C VAL A 370 -4.54 -2.22 16.37
N LEU A 371 -5.23 -3.31 16.70
CA LEU A 371 -6.03 -3.40 17.94
C LEU A 371 -5.15 -3.24 19.20
N GLY A 372 -3.97 -3.86 19.20
CA GLY A 372 -2.99 -3.68 20.27
C GLY A 372 -2.55 -2.22 20.43
N TYR A 373 -2.31 -1.52 19.30
CA TYR A 373 -1.99 -0.09 19.31
C TYR A 373 -3.14 0.75 19.89
N VAL A 374 -4.37 0.51 19.45
CA VAL A 374 -5.55 1.22 19.95
C VAL A 374 -5.73 0.98 21.45
N GLY A 375 -5.62 -0.28 21.89
CA GLY A 375 -5.74 -0.62 23.31
C GLY A 375 -4.69 0.09 24.18
N GLN A 376 -3.43 0.06 23.77
CA GLN A 376 -2.31 0.54 24.57
C GLN A 376 -2.07 2.06 24.48
N HIS A 377 -2.27 2.65 23.30
CA HIS A 377 -1.89 4.05 23.05
C HIS A 377 -3.05 5.01 22.91
N VAL A 378 -4.27 4.52 22.60
CA VAL A 378 -5.47 5.35 22.51
C VAL A 378 -6.32 5.21 23.76
N LEU A 379 -6.48 3.99 24.28
CA LEU A 379 -7.27 3.68 25.48
C LEU A 379 -6.41 3.62 26.75
N GLU A 380 -5.09 3.78 26.64
CA GLU A 380 -4.12 3.76 27.74
C GLU A 380 -4.20 2.48 28.61
N MET A 381 -4.58 1.36 27.99
CA MET A 381 -4.63 0.07 28.67
C MET A 381 -3.22 -0.46 28.94
N PRO A 382 -3.01 -1.31 29.96
CA PRO A 382 -1.75 -1.95 30.23
C PRO A 382 -1.23 -2.71 28.99
N ARG A 383 0.10 -2.68 28.82
CA ARG A 383 0.76 -3.39 27.72
C ARG A 383 0.56 -4.90 27.84
N SER A 384 0.20 -5.57 26.75
CA SER A 384 -0.15 -6.99 26.74
C SER A 384 1.07 -7.92 26.63
N TYR A 385 2.23 -7.41 26.24
CA TYR A 385 3.50 -8.18 26.09
C TYR A 385 4.72 -7.25 26.14
#